data_cac92c99f2b01071c1785fed50294cdd
#
_entry.id   cac92c99f2b01071c1785fed50294cdd
#
_cell.length_a   1.000
_cell.length_b   1.000
_cell.length_c   1.000
_cell.angle_alpha   90.00
_cell.angle_beta   90.00
_cell.angle_gamma   90.00
#
_symmetry.space_group_name_H-M   'P 1'
#
loop_
_entity.id
_entity.type
_entity.pdbx_description
1 polymer ?
#
loop_
_entity_poly.entity_id
_entity_poly.type
_entity_poly.pdbx_seq_one_letter_code
_entity_poly.pdbx_strand_id
1 'polypeptide(L)'
;MEFDFNNYENYLKPLSESFIEQNKDRVDWHCISEYQKLSESFIEQNKDRVNWDCISEYQKLSLEFRTKHNLSIPANNWLYTDKETKRQAIEKSGLYEIDNDWVIAYKGIRSNNYSRYNFQYKYELGNTYQSHADHNLDNENSFGLSAWTEEKAREYCDEKIVKARIHLDHVAALVHNGHKLRCTQFEIIKEL
;
A
#
# COMPACT_ATOMS: atom_id res chain seq x y z
N MET A 1 -21.74 -3.58 -8.18
CA MET A 1 -21.78 -4.13 -6.81
C MET A 1 -21.83 -2.92 -5.89
N GLU A 2 -22.81 -2.88 -4.98
CA GLU A 2 -22.97 -1.78 -4.03
C GLU A 2 -21.83 -1.85 -2.99
N PHE A 3 -21.37 -0.68 -2.48
CA PHE A 3 -20.31 -0.62 -1.48
C PHE A 3 -20.85 -1.12 -0.12
N ASP A 4 -20.30 -2.21 0.38
CA ASP A 4 -20.64 -2.73 1.71
C ASP A 4 -19.75 -2.06 2.76
N PHE A 5 -20.35 -1.16 3.55
CA PHE A 5 -19.67 -0.38 4.57
C PHE A 5 -19.20 -1.21 5.77
N ASN A 6 -19.69 -2.45 5.93
CA ASN A 6 -19.29 -3.34 7.01
C ASN A 6 -18.16 -4.28 6.64
N ASN A 7 -17.76 -4.30 5.36
CA ASN A 7 -16.66 -5.13 4.88
C ASN A 7 -15.40 -4.29 4.72
N TYR A 8 -14.41 -4.48 5.60
CA TYR A 8 -13.15 -3.75 5.59
C TYR A 8 -12.37 -3.90 4.26
N GLU A 9 -12.52 -5.03 3.53
CA GLU A 9 -11.86 -5.24 2.25
C GLU A 9 -12.25 -4.21 1.19
N ASN A 10 -13.44 -3.61 1.30
CA ASN A 10 -13.90 -2.56 0.40
C ASN A 10 -13.09 -1.27 0.61
N TYR A 11 -12.56 -1.03 1.82
CA TYR A 11 -11.71 0.11 2.12
C TYR A 11 -10.26 -0.07 1.67
N LEU A 12 -9.84 -1.27 1.25
CA LEU A 12 -8.49 -1.51 0.73
C LEU A 12 -8.30 -0.97 -0.70
N LYS A 13 -9.38 -0.61 -1.40
CA LYS A 13 -9.33 0.08 -2.69
C LYS A 13 -9.41 1.59 -2.48
N PRO A 14 -8.73 2.38 -3.35
CA PRO A 14 -8.82 3.84 -3.27
C PRO A 14 -10.28 4.33 -3.40
N LEU A 15 -10.69 5.13 -2.45
CA LEU A 15 -11.96 5.87 -2.46
C LEU A 15 -11.68 7.36 -2.67
N SER A 16 -12.55 8.06 -3.39
CA SER A 16 -12.43 9.51 -3.49
C SER A 16 -12.93 10.19 -2.22
N GLU A 17 -12.32 11.31 -1.85
CA GLU A 17 -12.78 12.14 -0.72
C GLU A 17 -14.25 12.57 -0.89
N SER A 18 -14.68 12.83 -2.14
CA SER A 18 -16.08 13.12 -2.46
C SER A 18 -17.02 11.95 -2.12
N PHE A 19 -16.61 10.70 -2.40
CA PHE A 19 -17.39 9.52 -2.01
C PHE A 19 -17.47 9.38 -0.49
N ILE A 20 -16.34 9.58 0.20
CA ILE A 20 -16.27 9.51 1.67
C ILE A 20 -17.20 10.57 2.28
N GLU A 21 -17.12 11.81 1.81
CA GLU A 21 -17.96 12.92 2.29
C GLU A 21 -19.45 12.65 2.08
N GLN A 22 -19.85 12.14 0.91
CA GLN A 22 -21.25 11.78 0.63
C GLN A 22 -21.77 10.65 1.54
N ASN A 23 -20.88 9.82 2.08
CA ASN A 23 -21.22 8.67 2.92
C ASN A 23 -20.68 8.80 4.35
N LYS A 24 -20.36 10.00 4.81
CA LYS A 24 -19.64 10.26 6.07
C LYS A 24 -20.29 9.71 7.33
N ASP A 25 -21.61 9.48 7.31
CA ASP A 25 -22.36 8.91 8.43
C ASP A 25 -22.49 7.37 8.34
N ARG A 26 -21.99 6.76 7.27
CA ARG A 26 -22.03 5.31 7.01
C ARG A 26 -20.64 4.67 7.00
N VAL A 27 -19.60 5.42 6.63
CA VAL A 27 -18.23 4.90 6.56
C VAL A 27 -17.67 4.62 7.93
N ASP A 28 -16.80 3.61 7.99
CA ASP A 28 -15.93 3.38 9.13
C ASP A 28 -14.74 4.34 9.08
N TRP A 29 -14.73 5.34 9.96
CA TRP A 29 -13.68 6.37 10.02
C TRP A 29 -12.33 5.84 10.48
N HIS A 30 -12.26 4.72 11.19
CA HIS A 30 -11.01 4.04 11.47
C HIS A 30 -10.42 3.49 10.16
N CYS A 31 -11.20 2.73 9.40
CA CYS A 31 -10.81 2.23 8.08
C CYS A 31 -10.45 3.34 7.09
N ILE A 32 -11.21 4.45 7.08
CA ILE A 32 -10.89 5.63 6.26
C ILE A 32 -9.54 6.21 6.63
N SER A 33 -9.28 6.43 7.92
CA SER A 33 -8.03 7.04 8.40
C SER A 33 -6.81 6.16 8.16
N GLU A 34 -6.98 4.84 8.20
CA GLU A 34 -5.92 3.85 8.02
C GLU A 34 -5.66 3.55 6.54
N TYR A 35 -6.71 3.23 5.76
CA TYR A 35 -6.56 2.64 4.43
C TYR A 35 -6.69 3.62 3.27
N GLN A 36 -7.17 4.85 3.49
CA GLN A 36 -7.34 5.82 2.42
C GLN A 36 -6.25 6.89 2.45
N LYS A 37 -5.84 7.35 1.26
CA LYS A 37 -4.97 8.53 1.15
C LYS A 37 -5.84 9.78 1.25
N LEU A 38 -5.61 10.58 2.30
CA LEU A 38 -6.40 11.77 2.59
C LEU A 38 -5.56 13.05 2.43
N SER A 39 -6.19 14.11 1.94
CA SER A 39 -5.59 15.45 1.97
C SER A 39 -5.70 16.07 3.37
N GLU A 40 -4.75 16.93 3.72
CA GLU A 40 -4.78 17.66 5.00
C GLU A 40 -6.05 18.50 5.15
N SER A 41 -6.54 19.08 4.07
CA SER A 41 -7.80 19.83 4.06
C SER A 41 -9.00 18.95 4.40
N PHE A 42 -9.04 17.73 3.87
CA PHE A 42 -10.10 16.78 4.17
C PHE A 42 -10.04 16.28 5.62
N ILE A 43 -8.83 15.99 6.11
CA ILE A 43 -8.60 15.63 7.52
C ILE A 43 -9.08 16.75 8.45
N GLU A 44 -8.72 18.00 8.14
CA GLU A 44 -9.13 19.17 8.94
C GLU A 44 -10.66 19.35 8.96
N GLN A 45 -11.33 19.17 7.83
CA GLN A 45 -12.80 19.25 7.73
C GLN A 45 -13.51 18.16 8.54
N ASN A 46 -12.87 17.01 8.71
CA ASN A 46 -13.42 15.83 9.38
C ASN A 46 -12.69 15.50 10.70
N LYS A 47 -12.04 16.48 11.33
CA LYS A 47 -11.16 16.31 12.50
C LYS A 47 -11.85 15.64 13.70
N ASP A 48 -13.16 15.78 13.83
CA ASP A 48 -13.94 15.19 14.92
C ASP A 48 -14.38 13.74 14.62
N ARG A 49 -14.08 13.23 13.42
CA ARG A 49 -14.44 11.89 12.94
C ARG A 49 -13.24 10.99 12.70
N VAL A 50 -12.12 11.55 12.21
CA VAL A 50 -10.92 10.79 11.89
C VAL A 50 -10.31 10.13 13.13
N ASN A 51 -9.67 8.98 12.93
CA ASN A 51 -8.84 8.36 13.95
C ASN A 51 -7.43 8.99 13.89
N TRP A 52 -7.08 9.81 14.89
CA TRP A 52 -5.83 10.57 14.90
C TRP A 52 -4.57 9.69 15.04
N ASP A 53 -4.68 8.51 15.66
CA ASP A 53 -3.55 7.56 15.73
C ASP A 53 -3.25 7.03 14.32
N CYS A 54 -4.29 6.62 13.59
CA CYS A 54 -4.15 6.19 12.19
C CYS A 54 -3.68 7.34 11.29
N ILE A 55 -4.20 8.55 11.45
CA ILE A 55 -3.75 9.75 10.71
C ILE A 55 -2.27 10.00 10.95
N SER A 56 -1.81 9.94 12.21
CA SER A 56 -0.40 10.14 12.54
C SER A 56 0.51 9.08 11.92
N GLU A 57 0.09 7.81 11.96
CA GLU A 57 0.90 6.66 11.53
C GLU A 57 0.94 6.50 10.00
N TYR A 58 -0.21 6.64 9.34
CA TYR A 58 -0.35 6.20 7.95
C TYR A 58 -0.46 7.34 6.92
N GLN A 59 -0.71 8.60 7.33
CA GLN A 59 -0.86 9.71 6.39
C GLN A 59 0.44 10.49 6.20
N LYS A 60 0.76 10.84 4.93
CA LYS A 60 1.87 11.73 4.62
C LYS A 60 1.44 13.17 4.82
N LEU A 61 1.83 13.76 5.95
CA LEU A 61 1.44 15.09 6.38
C LEU A 61 2.63 16.06 6.33
N SER A 62 2.37 17.35 6.08
CA SER A 62 3.38 18.39 6.20
C SER A 62 3.86 18.55 7.65
N LEU A 63 5.07 19.09 7.82
CA LEU A 63 5.58 19.38 9.16
C LEU A 63 4.71 20.43 9.87
N GLU A 64 4.16 21.38 9.12
CA GLU A 64 3.25 22.41 9.64
C GLU A 64 1.97 21.77 10.20
N PHE A 65 1.34 20.86 9.43
CA PHE A 65 0.14 20.15 9.87
C PHE A 65 0.42 19.27 11.11
N ARG A 66 1.55 18.56 11.14
CA ARG A 66 1.96 17.77 12.31
C ARG A 66 2.17 18.63 13.55
N THR A 67 2.85 19.76 13.39
CA THR A 67 3.06 20.70 14.50
C THR A 67 1.73 21.25 15.02
N LYS A 68 0.84 21.67 14.12
CA LYS A 68 -0.50 22.17 14.48
C LYS A 68 -1.31 21.19 15.31
N HIS A 69 -1.23 19.90 14.97
CA HIS A 69 -1.99 18.83 15.63
C HIS A 69 -1.19 18.04 16.67
N ASN A 70 0.04 18.48 16.98
CA ASN A 70 0.94 17.82 17.93
C ASN A 70 1.22 16.34 17.60
N LEU A 71 1.43 16.03 16.31
CA LEU A 71 1.69 14.68 15.81
C LEU A 71 3.20 14.46 15.63
N SER A 72 3.69 13.31 16.11
CA SER A 72 5.07 12.86 15.87
C SER A 72 5.25 12.22 14.49
N ILE A 73 6.50 12.21 13.99
CA ILE A 73 6.86 11.38 12.82
C ILE A 73 7.06 9.94 13.30
N PRO A 74 6.38 8.94 12.71
CA PRO A 74 6.53 7.55 13.12
C PRO A 74 7.97 7.05 12.89
N ALA A 75 8.51 6.28 13.83
CA ALA A 75 9.79 5.59 13.68
C ALA A 75 9.68 4.41 12.69
N ASN A 76 10.82 4.00 12.09
CA ASN A 76 10.89 2.87 11.15
C ASN A 76 9.84 2.90 10.03
N ASN A 77 9.48 4.10 9.58
CA ASN A 77 8.42 4.30 8.60
C ASN A 77 8.97 4.96 7.33
N TRP A 78 8.83 4.30 6.19
CA TRP A 78 9.31 4.79 4.90
C TRP A 78 8.44 5.89 4.27
N LEU A 79 7.39 6.33 4.93
CA LEU A 79 6.49 7.37 4.41
C LEU A 79 7.23 8.69 4.10
N TYR A 80 8.26 9.00 4.90
CA TYR A 80 9.10 10.20 4.78
C TYR A 80 10.49 9.91 4.22
N THR A 81 10.78 8.66 3.84
CA THR A 81 12.08 8.26 3.31
C THR A 81 12.17 8.60 1.82
N ASP A 82 13.29 9.21 1.42
CA ASP A 82 13.56 9.53 0.02
C ASP A 82 13.79 8.28 -0.84
N LYS A 83 13.66 8.46 -2.15
CA LYS A 83 13.76 7.39 -3.13
C LYS A 83 15.15 6.72 -3.13
N GLU A 84 16.21 7.49 -2.97
CA GLU A 84 17.58 6.97 -3.02
C GLU A 84 17.88 6.07 -1.81
N THR A 85 17.45 6.46 -0.62
CA THR A 85 17.56 5.62 0.58
C THR A 85 16.80 4.30 0.42
N LYS A 86 15.61 4.33 -0.16
CA LYS A 86 14.84 3.12 -0.48
C LYS A 86 15.59 2.23 -1.48
N ARG A 87 16.16 2.81 -2.54
CA ARG A 87 16.99 2.11 -3.53
C ARG A 87 18.12 1.35 -2.85
N GLN A 88 18.92 2.05 -2.06
CA GLN A 88 20.08 1.48 -1.35
C GLN A 88 19.67 0.32 -0.44
N ALA A 89 18.55 0.41 0.25
CA ALA A 89 18.05 -0.66 1.11
C ALA A 89 17.66 -1.90 0.29
N ILE A 90 17.02 -1.72 -0.88
CA ILE A 90 16.62 -2.82 -1.77
C ILE A 90 17.86 -3.45 -2.43
N GLU A 91 18.82 -2.67 -2.93
CA GLU A 91 20.07 -3.14 -3.49
C GLU A 91 20.91 -3.93 -2.48
N LYS A 92 20.97 -3.43 -1.24
CA LYS A 92 21.67 -4.11 -0.13
C LYS A 92 21.07 -5.47 0.20
N SER A 93 19.77 -5.67 -0.04
CA SER A 93 19.16 -6.99 0.14
C SER A 93 19.70 -8.03 -0.86
N GLY A 94 20.13 -7.60 -2.05
CA GLY A 94 20.61 -8.47 -3.13
C GLY A 94 19.53 -9.36 -3.75
N LEU A 95 18.23 -9.11 -3.45
CA LEU A 95 17.14 -10.01 -3.77
C LEU A 95 16.30 -9.58 -4.98
N TYR A 96 16.48 -8.34 -5.45
CA TYR A 96 15.68 -7.76 -6.52
C TYR A 96 16.55 -7.17 -7.62
N GLU A 97 16.08 -7.30 -8.86
CA GLU A 97 16.60 -6.55 -10.00
C GLU A 97 16.01 -5.14 -9.97
N ILE A 98 16.87 -4.13 -10.13
CA ILE A 98 16.46 -2.73 -10.32
C ILE A 98 16.93 -2.27 -11.70
N ASP A 99 15.98 -1.85 -12.52
CA ASP A 99 16.24 -1.23 -13.82
C ASP A 99 15.80 0.24 -13.78
N ASN A 100 16.76 1.15 -13.79
CA ASN A 100 16.57 2.57 -13.53
C ASN A 100 15.84 2.80 -12.18
N ASP A 101 14.61 3.30 -12.18
CA ASP A 101 13.78 3.51 -11.01
C ASP A 101 12.74 2.41 -10.77
N TRP A 102 12.83 1.29 -11.51
CA TRP A 102 11.87 0.20 -11.44
C TRP A 102 12.45 -1.03 -10.76
N VAL A 103 11.80 -1.49 -9.74
CA VAL A 103 12.10 -2.75 -9.05
C VAL A 103 11.27 -3.85 -9.68
N ILE A 104 11.91 -4.96 -10.04
CA ILE A 104 11.26 -6.15 -10.57
C ILE A 104 10.93 -7.09 -9.40
N ALA A 105 9.66 -7.44 -9.30
CA ALA A 105 9.16 -8.33 -8.27
C ALA A 105 8.10 -9.30 -8.82
N TYR A 106 7.64 -10.22 -7.99
CA TYR A 106 6.74 -11.29 -8.42
C TYR A 106 5.54 -11.39 -7.48
N LYS A 107 4.43 -11.91 -8.01
CA LYS A 107 3.23 -12.14 -7.24
C LYS A 107 2.60 -13.48 -7.61
N GLY A 108 2.37 -14.30 -6.59
CA GLY A 108 1.54 -15.49 -6.73
C GLY A 108 0.06 -15.11 -6.67
N ILE A 109 -0.72 -15.58 -7.64
CA ILE A 109 -2.15 -15.33 -7.77
C ILE A 109 -2.90 -16.63 -8.09
N ARG A 110 -4.20 -16.63 -7.95
CA ARG A 110 -5.05 -17.77 -8.32
C ARG A 110 -5.12 -17.92 -9.84
N SER A 111 -5.44 -19.12 -10.31
CA SER A 111 -5.62 -19.45 -11.73
C SER A 111 -6.65 -18.56 -12.44
N ASN A 112 -7.63 -18.04 -11.71
CA ASN A 112 -8.65 -17.11 -12.20
C ASN A 112 -8.20 -15.62 -12.14
N ASN A 113 -6.91 -15.38 -11.89
CA ASN A 113 -6.25 -14.07 -11.77
C ASN A 113 -6.58 -13.26 -10.51
N TYR A 114 -7.35 -13.79 -9.56
CA TYR A 114 -7.60 -13.08 -8.32
C TYR A 114 -6.44 -13.21 -7.33
N SER A 115 -6.28 -12.21 -6.48
CA SER A 115 -5.42 -12.30 -5.30
C SER A 115 -5.80 -13.51 -4.45
N ARG A 116 -4.81 -14.14 -3.79
CA ARG A 116 -5.06 -15.31 -2.93
C ARG A 116 -6.03 -14.99 -1.79
N TYR A 117 -5.89 -13.82 -1.16
CA TYR A 117 -6.65 -13.45 0.03
C TYR A 117 -7.63 -12.29 -0.19
N ASN A 118 -7.39 -11.44 -1.18
CA ASN A 118 -8.27 -10.31 -1.46
C ASN A 118 -8.95 -10.45 -2.82
N PHE A 119 -10.20 -10.91 -2.82
CA PHE A 119 -11.02 -11.11 -4.02
C PHE A 119 -11.46 -9.82 -4.72
N GLN A 120 -11.11 -8.66 -4.17
CA GLN A 120 -11.34 -7.36 -4.81
C GLN A 120 -10.32 -7.06 -5.91
N TYR A 121 -9.14 -7.71 -5.89
CA TYR A 121 -8.09 -7.51 -6.88
C TYR A 121 -8.00 -8.69 -7.84
N LYS A 122 -8.36 -8.43 -9.11
CA LYS A 122 -8.11 -9.32 -10.24
C LYS A 122 -6.93 -8.76 -11.02
N TYR A 123 -5.83 -9.51 -11.10
CA TYR A 123 -4.59 -9.08 -11.73
C TYR A 123 -4.52 -9.54 -13.18
N GLU A 124 -4.39 -8.60 -14.12
CA GLU A 124 -4.35 -8.84 -15.54
C GLU A 124 -3.10 -8.18 -16.15
N LEU A 125 -2.54 -8.81 -17.17
CA LEU A 125 -1.36 -8.34 -17.88
C LEU A 125 -1.57 -6.92 -18.43
N GLY A 126 -0.57 -6.06 -18.26
CA GLY A 126 -0.56 -4.68 -18.72
C GLY A 126 -1.33 -3.70 -17.82
N ASN A 127 -1.99 -4.19 -16.77
CA ASN A 127 -2.74 -3.32 -15.89
C ASN A 127 -1.90 -2.81 -14.72
N THR A 128 -2.19 -1.57 -14.33
CA THR A 128 -1.64 -0.93 -13.14
C THR A 128 -2.66 -0.98 -12.00
N TYR A 129 -2.18 -1.33 -10.81
CA TYR A 129 -2.97 -1.44 -9.58
C TYR A 129 -2.49 -0.44 -8.55
N GLN A 130 -3.41 0.16 -7.81
CA GLN A 130 -3.12 1.16 -6.79
C GLN A 130 -3.85 0.82 -5.48
N SER A 131 -3.22 1.19 -4.36
CA SER A 131 -3.77 1.09 -3.01
C SER A 131 -3.04 2.08 -2.11
N HIS A 132 -3.65 2.52 -1.03
CA HIS A 132 -2.86 3.04 0.09
C HIS A 132 -2.05 1.89 0.70
N ALA A 133 -0.95 2.20 1.37
CA ALA A 133 -0.08 1.16 1.93
C ALA A 133 0.53 1.62 3.25
N ASP A 134 0.67 0.69 4.17
CA ASP A 134 1.44 0.89 5.39
C ASP A 134 2.94 0.98 5.06
N HIS A 135 3.60 2.03 5.54
CA HIS A 135 5.02 2.30 5.34
C HIS A 135 5.89 1.88 6.54
N ASN A 136 5.27 1.34 7.60
CA ASN A 136 5.98 0.89 8.79
C ASN A 136 6.71 -0.42 8.49
N LEU A 137 8.04 -0.44 8.72
CA LEU A 137 8.91 -1.60 8.47
C LEU A 137 8.77 -2.69 9.53
N ASP A 138 8.26 -2.37 10.71
CA ASP A 138 8.05 -3.34 11.79
C ASP A 138 6.81 -4.21 11.55
N ASN A 139 5.91 -3.78 10.64
CA ASN A 139 4.69 -4.49 10.29
C ASN A 139 4.93 -5.41 9.07
N GLU A 140 5.31 -6.65 9.29
CA GLU A 140 5.55 -7.61 8.19
C GLU A 140 4.28 -7.90 7.37
N ASN A 141 3.12 -8.01 8.03
CA ASN A 141 1.82 -8.28 7.41
C ASN A 141 0.87 -7.13 7.69
N SER A 142 0.68 -6.27 6.71
CA SER A 142 -0.19 -5.09 6.77
C SER A 142 -0.78 -4.79 5.41
N PHE A 143 -1.63 -3.78 5.32
CA PHE A 143 -2.32 -3.38 4.10
C PHE A 143 -1.40 -2.76 3.04
N GLY A 144 -1.85 -2.79 1.81
CA GLY A 144 -1.14 -2.34 0.62
C GLY A 144 -0.96 -3.45 -0.41
N LEU A 145 -0.55 -3.08 -1.61
CA LEU A 145 -0.17 -4.05 -2.61
C LEU A 145 1.14 -4.72 -2.20
N SER A 146 1.23 -6.03 -2.37
CA SER A 146 2.42 -6.81 -2.04
C SER A 146 2.94 -7.58 -3.23
N ALA A 147 4.26 -7.54 -3.41
CA ALA A 147 5.00 -8.40 -4.34
C ALA A 147 6.24 -8.97 -3.62
N TRP A 148 6.79 -10.04 -4.14
CA TRP A 148 7.79 -10.86 -3.47
C TRP A 148 8.99 -11.12 -4.39
N THR A 149 10.04 -11.73 -3.84
CA THR A 149 10.99 -12.48 -4.65
C THR A 149 10.25 -13.60 -5.39
N GLU A 150 10.77 -14.09 -6.52
CA GLU A 150 10.09 -15.15 -7.30
C GLU A 150 9.86 -16.41 -6.47
N GLU A 151 10.88 -16.86 -5.72
CA GLU A 151 10.80 -18.01 -4.84
C GLU A 151 9.65 -17.87 -3.82
N LYS A 152 9.59 -16.75 -3.11
CA LYS A 152 8.56 -16.52 -2.08
C LYS A 152 7.18 -16.28 -2.68
N ALA A 153 7.09 -15.72 -3.89
CA ALA A 153 5.81 -15.62 -4.60
C ALA A 153 5.22 -17.00 -4.88
N ARG A 154 6.06 -17.98 -5.28
CA ARG A 154 5.65 -19.37 -5.52
C ARG A 154 5.24 -20.10 -4.23
N GLU A 155 5.96 -19.90 -3.13
CA GLU A 155 5.58 -20.45 -1.82
C GLU A 155 4.23 -19.88 -1.35
N TYR A 156 3.96 -18.61 -1.64
CA TYR A 156 2.73 -17.93 -1.25
C TYR A 156 1.51 -18.40 -2.04
N CYS A 157 1.61 -18.54 -3.36
CA CYS A 157 0.59 -19.08 -4.25
C CYS A 157 1.25 -19.50 -5.56
N ASP A 158 1.26 -20.79 -5.85
CA ASP A 158 1.90 -21.41 -7.01
C ASP A 158 0.97 -21.66 -8.20
N GLU A 159 -0.33 -21.37 -8.06
CA GLU A 159 -1.31 -21.58 -9.13
C GLU A 159 -0.96 -20.78 -10.40
N LYS A 160 -0.52 -19.54 -10.23
CA LYS A 160 -0.03 -18.65 -11.29
C LYS A 160 0.93 -17.62 -10.72
N ILE A 161 2.04 -17.39 -11.42
CA ILE A 161 3.01 -16.34 -11.07
C ILE A 161 2.95 -15.23 -12.12
N VAL A 162 2.91 -14.00 -11.65
CA VAL A 162 3.03 -12.81 -12.50
C VAL A 162 4.27 -12.01 -12.09
N LYS A 163 4.97 -11.47 -13.10
CA LYS A 163 6.05 -10.51 -12.93
C LYS A 163 5.45 -9.11 -12.87
N ALA A 164 5.83 -8.35 -11.86
CA ALA A 164 5.41 -6.98 -11.65
C ALA A 164 6.60 -6.03 -11.67
N ARG A 165 6.38 -4.77 -12.05
CA ARG A 165 7.34 -3.69 -11.83
C ARG A 165 6.76 -2.64 -10.90
N ILE A 166 7.60 -2.17 -9.98
CA ILE A 166 7.25 -1.19 -8.94
C ILE A 166 8.21 0.00 -9.10
N HIS A 167 7.69 1.20 -9.35
CA HIS A 167 8.53 2.39 -9.30
C HIS A 167 8.95 2.68 -7.86
N LEU A 168 10.20 3.11 -7.64
CA LEU A 168 10.75 3.34 -6.29
C LEU A 168 9.93 4.33 -5.47
N ASP A 169 9.30 5.32 -6.10
CA ASP A 169 8.40 6.26 -5.40
C ASP A 169 7.17 5.57 -4.80
N HIS A 170 6.79 4.41 -5.33
CA HIS A 170 5.65 3.64 -4.89
C HIS A 170 6.02 2.50 -3.91
N VAL A 171 7.30 2.30 -3.62
CA VAL A 171 7.71 1.35 -2.59
C VAL A 171 7.38 1.92 -1.22
N ALA A 172 6.55 1.20 -0.47
CA ALA A 172 6.12 1.58 0.88
C ALA A 172 6.99 0.93 1.96
N ALA A 173 7.33 -0.35 1.82
CA ALA A 173 8.16 -1.06 2.77
C ALA A 173 8.89 -2.26 2.14
N LEU A 174 10.05 -2.61 2.73
CA LEU A 174 10.78 -3.84 2.45
C LEU A 174 10.77 -4.67 3.73
N VAL A 175 10.02 -5.77 3.76
CA VAL A 175 9.74 -6.56 4.96
C VAL A 175 9.99 -8.06 4.71
N HIS A 176 9.71 -8.93 5.69
CA HIS A 176 10.00 -10.37 5.61
C HIS A 176 11.48 -10.66 5.27
N ASN A 177 12.40 -10.08 6.04
CA ASN A 177 13.83 -10.20 5.79
C ASN A 177 14.25 -9.80 4.35
N GLY A 178 13.56 -8.82 3.77
CA GLY A 178 13.83 -8.32 2.43
C GLY A 178 13.12 -9.07 1.31
N HIS A 179 12.38 -10.13 1.58
CA HIS A 179 11.73 -10.94 0.53
C HIS A 179 10.39 -10.38 0.04
N LYS A 180 9.79 -9.41 0.75
CA LYS A 180 8.50 -8.81 0.40
C LYS A 180 8.61 -7.30 0.24
N LEU A 181 8.17 -6.81 -0.91
CA LEU A 181 7.91 -5.40 -1.16
C LEU A 181 6.43 -5.11 -0.94
N ARG A 182 6.14 -4.15 -0.07
CA ARG A 182 4.82 -3.52 0.02
C ARG A 182 4.86 -2.21 -0.76
N CYS A 183 3.82 -1.92 -1.52
CA CYS A 183 3.82 -0.76 -2.40
C CYS A 183 2.43 -0.15 -2.56
N THR A 184 2.41 1.11 -2.98
CA THR A 184 1.18 1.85 -3.29
C THR A 184 0.73 1.63 -4.73
N GLN A 185 1.64 1.19 -5.61
CA GLN A 185 1.34 0.93 -7.01
C GLN A 185 2.30 -0.10 -7.60
N PHE A 186 1.80 -0.96 -8.47
CA PHE A 186 2.59 -1.79 -9.37
C PHE A 186 1.86 -2.04 -10.69
N GLU A 187 2.62 -2.42 -11.71
CA GLU A 187 2.12 -2.85 -13.01
C GLU A 187 2.48 -4.33 -13.25
N ILE A 188 1.54 -5.13 -13.76
CA ILE A 188 1.79 -6.52 -14.19
C ILE A 188 2.36 -6.50 -15.62
N ILE A 189 3.60 -6.95 -15.76
CA ILE A 189 4.34 -6.86 -17.04
C ILE A 189 4.53 -8.21 -17.75
N LYS A 190 4.29 -9.33 -17.06
CA LYS A 190 4.40 -10.68 -17.64
C LYS A 190 3.68 -11.72 -16.80
N GLU A 191 3.11 -12.73 -17.44
CA GLU A 191 2.72 -14.02 -16.82
C GLU A 191 3.85 -15.04 -17.05
N LEU A 192 4.13 -15.90 -16.05
CA LEU A 192 5.20 -16.92 -16.08
C LEU A 192 4.62 -18.34 -16.13
#